data_b8e529660dd200720d16cf653ae36c81
#
_entry.id   b8e529660dd200720d16cf653ae36c81
#
_cell.length_a   1.000
_cell.length_b   1.000
_cell.length_c   1.000
_cell.angle_alpha   90.00
_cell.angle_beta   90.00
_cell.angle_gamma   90.00
#
_symmetry.space_group_name_H-M   'P 1'
#
loop_
_entity.id
_entity.type
_entity.pdbx_description
1 polymer ?
#
loop_
_entity_poly.entity_id
_entity_poly.type
_entity_poly.pdbx_seq_one_letter_code
_entity_poly.pdbx_strand_id
1 'polypeptide(L)'
;MYENVCRLLLENGARLVYTGNKAVGDTLKRLGKKYPSFHSEASLNEKIAFELALTGSYVTKRTACIFTTDGIYEALDPLMSSAYTGVIGGFLVVCMKETDEEVTPLGPFSKLPVIVAEDVESLGRAIAYGYTLSEKYEIPVIVQVATDAAAGAEGRGTRDEGRNSSFTPNSRGSGSYFTKNPSRWAATPKFRFQLHKELNEKIEQIREEFEKFEGNKRIMKGKTGIITDRLSSTQLFDDNASMLYLSTVYPLPFKLVDAFMKAMREIYIAEGRHPVIELQISDRKKIKTKGLGTKRPSEGKEETMYGFKVVRDALGPGSSINMAHGIKKLDPGKKILAITGEDHFFHSGMPAFVNTLYNNSSYLLLIMTNKKEREIGKVLKGFGFHNFYSIDNVTELEKFRKNKGLTVLFCKGII
;
A
#
# COMPACT_ATOMS: atom_id res chain seq x y z
N MET A 1 3.87 -2.23 17.35
CA MET A 1 2.96 -2.24 16.20
C MET A 1 3.47 -3.16 15.08
N TYR A 2 4.70 -3.03 14.59
CA TYR A 2 5.21 -3.76 13.41
C TYR A 2 5.80 -5.14 13.69
N GLU A 3 5.93 -5.53 14.94
CA GLU A 3 6.73 -6.70 15.36
C GLU A 3 6.17 -8.02 14.83
N ASN A 4 4.85 -8.20 14.88
CA ASN A 4 4.22 -9.43 14.41
C ASN A 4 4.38 -9.60 12.89
N VAL A 5 4.17 -8.54 12.11
CA VAL A 5 4.38 -8.57 10.65
C VAL A 5 5.81 -8.95 10.32
N CYS A 6 6.78 -8.25 10.92
CA CYS A 6 8.20 -8.50 10.70
C CYS A 6 8.58 -9.94 11.08
N ARG A 7 8.15 -10.40 12.25
CA ARG A 7 8.43 -11.76 12.75
C ARG A 7 7.85 -12.82 11.82
N LEU A 8 6.58 -12.69 11.46
CA LEU A 8 5.90 -13.68 10.61
C LEU A 8 6.51 -13.75 9.21
N LEU A 9 6.95 -12.64 8.62
CA LEU A 9 7.67 -12.64 7.35
C LEU A 9 9.00 -13.42 7.46
N LEU A 10 9.76 -13.19 8.52
CA LEU A 10 11.04 -13.87 8.77
C LEU A 10 10.83 -15.38 8.99
N GLU A 11 9.86 -15.76 9.81
CA GLU A 11 9.48 -17.16 10.08
C GLU A 11 9.04 -17.89 8.81
N ASN A 12 8.41 -17.18 7.87
CA ASN A 12 8.02 -17.71 6.56
C ASN A 12 9.12 -17.59 5.49
N GLY A 13 10.36 -17.35 5.90
CA GLY A 13 11.54 -17.44 5.03
C GLY A 13 11.80 -16.23 4.14
N ALA A 14 11.26 -15.05 4.46
CA ALA A 14 11.65 -13.81 3.80
C ALA A 14 13.16 -13.58 3.94
N ARG A 15 13.85 -13.33 2.82
CA ARG A 15 15.28 -13.06 2.78
C ARG A 15 15.58 -11.58 2.60
N LEU A 16 14.71 -10.87 1.93
CA LEU A 16 14.85 -9.44 1.65
C LEU A 16 13.53 -8.76 1.99
N VAL A 17 13.57 -7.77 2.88
CA VAL A 17 12.38 -6.98 3.24
C VAL A 17 12.72 -5.50 3.20
N TYR A 18 11.93 -4.75 2.47
CA TYR A 18 12.12 -3.32 2.24
C TYR A 18 10.90 -2.52 2.71
N THR A 19 11.13 -1.26 3.07
CA THR A 19 10.07 -0.37 3.56
C THR A 19 10.48 1.09 3.37
N GLY A 20 9.53 2.00 3.22
CA GLY A 20 9.77 3.44 3.36
C GLY A 20 9.79 3.91 4.82
N ASN A 21 9.29 3.08 5.75
CA ASN A 21 9.11 3.45 7.16
C ASN A 21 10.33 3.06 8.02
N LYS A 22 10.97 4.06 8.63
CA LYS A 22 12.17 3.85 9.46
C LYS A 22 11.93 2.95 10.68
N ALA A 23 10.78 3.09 11.35
CA ALA A 23 10.47 2.30 12.55
C ALA A 23 10.29 0.81 12.21
N VAL A 24 9.71 0.51 11.05
CA VAL A 24 9.65 -0.84 10.48
C VAL A 24 11.07 -1.35 10.18
N GLY A 25 11.89 -0.53 9.52
CA GLY A 25 13.28 -0.87 9.20
C GLY A 25 14.13 -1.19 10.45
N ASP A 26 13.99 -0.41 11.51
CA ASP A 26 14.69 -0.65 12.77
C ASP A 26 14.21 -1.95 13.44
N THR A 27 12.91 -2.25 13.39
CA THR A 27 12.33 -3.52 13.87
C THR A 27 12.88 -4.71 13.08
N LEU A 28 12.91 -4.63 11.76
CA LEU A 28 13.47 -5.66 10.88
C LEU A 28 14.95 -5.92 11.16
N LYS A 29 15.75 -4.87 11.32
CA LYS A 29 17.18 -5.00 11.67
C LYS A 29 17.38 -5.70 13.01
N ARG A 30 16.55 -5.38 14.00
CA ARG A 30 16.62 -6.00 15.35
C ARG A 30 16.25 -7.49 15.29
N LEU A 31 15.13 -7.83 14.67
CA LEU A 31 14.65 -9.22 14.57
C LEU A 31 15.51 -10.05 13.61
N GLY A 32 15.96 -9.45 12.52
CA GLY A 32 16.73 -10.11 11.47
C GLY A 32 18.09 -10.64 11.91
N LYS A 33 18.66 -10.12 13.03
CA LYS A 33 19.92 -10.63 13.59
C LYS A 33 19.94 -12.14 13.87
N LYS A 34 18.75 -12.73 14.08
CA LYS A 34 18.59 -14.17 14.33
C LYS A 34 18.52 -15.02 13.07
N TYR A 35 18.41 -14.40 11.89
CA TYR A 35 18.18 -15.10 10.63
C TYR A 35 19.39 -14.93 9.69
N PRO A 36 20.15 -16.02 9.42
CA PRO A 36 21.28 -15.97 8.50
C PRO A 36 20.86 -15.50 7.11
N SER A 37 21.68 -14.68 6.47
CA SER A 37 21.45 -14.17 5.10
C SER A 37 20.17 -13.33 4.91
N PHE A 38 19.59 -12.79 5.99
CA PHE A 38 18.53 -11.82 5.92
C PHE A 38 19.08 -10.41 5.69
N HIS A 39 18.44 -9.66 4.81
CA HIS A 39 18.74 -8.26 4.57
C HIS A 39 17.46 -7.41 4.63
N SER A 40 17.55 -6.23 5.21
CA SER A 40 16.47 -5.25 5.20
C SER A 40 17.00 -3.83 5.04
N GLU A 41 16.20 -3.00 4.41
CA GLU A 41 16.51 -1.60 4.21
C GLU A 41 15.26 -0.74 4.40
N ALA A 42 15.42 0.41 5.07
CA ALA A 42 14.47 1.50 5.01
C ALA A 42 14.91 2.43 3.88
N SER A 43 14.18 2.37 2.78
CA SER A 43 14.44 3.16 1.57
C SER A 43 13.91 4.58 1.71
N LEU A 44 14.29 5.47 0.80
CA LEU A 44 13.85 6.87 0.82
C LEU A 44 12.34 7.02 0.57
N ASN A 45 11.77 6.12 -0.23
CA ASN A 45 10.32 6.04 -0.49
C ASN A 45 9.90 4.62 -0.85
N GLU A 46 8.60 4.40 -0.94
CA GLU A 46 7.98 3.11 -1.17
C GLU A 46 8.22 2.57 -2.57
N LYS A 47 8.31 3.43 -3.58
CA LYS A 47 8.65 3.03 -4.94
C LYS A 47 10.03 2.35 -4.99
N ILE A 48 11.03 2.97 -4.39
CA ILE A 48 12.40 2.41 -4.32
C ILE A 48 12.37 1.08 -3.55
N ALA A 49 11.69 1.04 -2.40
CA ALA A 49 11.54 -0.17 -1.60
C ALA A 49 10.91 -1.31 -2.40
N PHE A 50 9.87 -1.01 -3.18
CA PHE A 50 9.19 -2.00 -4.04
C PHE A 50 10.11 -2.55 -5.12
N GLU A 51 10.81 -1.67 -5.86
CA GLU A 51 11.71 -2.06 -6.95
C GLU A 51 12.87 -2.93 -6.45
N LEU A 52 13.41 -2.62 -5.27
CA LEU A 52 14.44 -3.43 -4.62
C LEU A 52 13.92 -4.82 -4.24
N ALA A 53 12.73 -4.90 -3.63
CA ALA A 53 12.11 -6.18 -3.28
C ALA A 53 11.76 -7.01 -4.52
N LEU A 54 11.22 -6.38 -5.56
CA LEU A 54 10.90 -7.01 -6.83
C LEU A 54 12.15 -7.62 -7.48
N THR A 55 13.26 -6.88 -7.48
CA THR A 55 14.55 -7.38 -7.98
C THR A 55 15.02 -8.64 -7.22
N GLY A 56 14.84 -8.66 -5.89
CA GLY A 56 15.14 -9.83 -5.07
C GLY A 56 14.31 -11.06 -5.45
N SER A 57 13.04 -10.86 -5.81
CA SER A 57 12.18 -11.96 -6.27
C SER A 57 12.63 -12.54 -7.62
N TYR A 58 13.20 -11.71 -8.51
CA TYR A 58 13.71 -12.17 -9.80
C TYR A 58 14.89 -13.13 -9.69
N VAL A 59 15.61 -13.12 -8.56
CA VAL A 59 16.69 -14.06 -8.27
C VAL A 59 16.25 -15.17 -7.29
N THR A 60 14.99 -15.55 -7.32
CA THR A 60 14.40 -16.69 -6.61
C THR A 60 14.36 -16.58 -5.08
N LYS A 61 14.42 -15.36 -4.53
CA LYS A 61 14.30 -15.16 -3.08
C LYS A 61 12.87 -14.84 -2.69
N ARG A 62 12.44 -15.26 -1.49
CA ARG A 62 11.26 -14.70 -0.84
C ARG A 62 11.55 -13.29 -0.41
N THR A 63 10.77 -12.35 -0.90
CA THR A 63 10.90 -10.92 -0.60
C THR A 63 9.58 -10.35 -0.09
N ALA A 64 9.65 -9.22 0.57
CA ALA A 64 8.46 -8.47 0.94
C ALA A 64 8.72 -6.95 0.96
N CYS A 65 7.65 -6.18 0.75
CA CYS A 65 7.57 -4.80 1.17
C CYS A 65 6.62 -4.69 2.37
N ILE A 66 6.91 -3.76 3.30
CA ILE A 66 5.97 -3.37 4.35
C ILE A 66 5.69 -1.89 4.18
N PHE A 67 4.45 -1.56 3.83
CA PHE A 67 3.98 -0.21 3.57
C PHE A 67 2.80 0.14 4.47
N THR A 68 2.45 1.42 4.53
CA THR A 68 1.12 1.88 4.93
C THR A 68 0.15 1.74 3.75
N THR A 69 -1.14 1.84 4.01
CA THR A 69 -2.15 1.86 2.94
C THR A 69 -1.95 3.05 1.99
N ASP A 70 -1.48 4.18 2.48
CA ASP A 70 -1.16 5.35 1.64
C ASP A 70 0.14 5.13 0.87
N GLY A 71 1.14 4.51 1.51
CA GLY A 71 2.46 4.30 0.92
C GLY A 71 2.47 3.40 -0.32
N ILE A 72 1.55 2.43 -0.42
CA ILE A 72 1.49 1.55 -1.61
C ILE A 72 1.17 2.34 -2.88
N TYR A 73 0.40 3.43 -2.77
CA TYR A 73 0.05 4.27 -3.91
C TYR A 73 1.27 5.03 -4.46
N GLU A 74 2.30 5.23 -3.64
CA GLU A 74 3.58 5.77 -4.09
C GLU A 74 4.37 4.80 -4.99
N ALA A 75 4.14 3.49 -4.83
CA ALA A 75 4.74 2.43 -5.61
C ALA A 75 3.82 1.93 -6.74
N LEU A 76 2.79 2.68 -7.14
CA LEU A 76 1.75 2.20 -8.05
C LEU A 76 2.29 1.82 -9.43
N ASP A 77 3.24 2.55 -9.99
CA ASP A 77 3.80 2.24 -11.31
C ASP A 77 4.59 0.92 -11.35
N PRO A 78 5.53 0.62 -10.44
CA PRO A 78 6.16 -0.70 -10.40
C PRO A 78 5.19 -1.80 -9.95
N LEU A 79 4.20 -1.52 -9.09
CA LEU A 79 3.14 -2.46 -8.73
C LEU A 79 2.37 -2.91 -9.97
N MET A 80 1.89 -1.98 -10.79
CA MET A 80 1.15 -2.28 -12.02
C MET A 80 2.01 -3.03 -13.04
N SER A 81 3.29 -2.66 -13.15
CA SER A 81 4.22 -3.33 -14.06
C SER A 81 4.52 -4.76 -13.63
N SER A 82 4.64 -5.00 -12.31
CA SER A 82 4.94 -6.32 -11.74
C SER A 82 3.82 -7.34 -11.94
N ALA A 83 2.56 -6.88 -12.08
CA ALA A 83 1.44 -7.75 -12.42
C ALA A 83 1.64 -8.46 -13.77
N TYR A 84 2.26 -7.78 -14.74
CA TYR A 84 2.55 -8.33 -16.07
C TYR A 84 3.85 -9.15 -16.09
N THR A 85 4.92 -8.61 -15.55
CA THR A 85 6.22 -9.31 -15.55
C THR A 85 6.23 -10.49 -14.59
N GLY A 86 5.43 -10.44 -13.56
CA GLY A 86 5.39 -11.43 -12.51
C GLY A 86 6.65 -11.43 -11.66
N VAL A 87 6.83 -12.52 -10.92
CA VAL A 87 7.96 -12.80 -10.02
C VAL A 87 8.45 -14.23 -10.24
N ILE A 88 9.58 -14.61 -9.62
CA ILE A 88 10.07 -16.00 -9.61
C ILE A 88 10.07 -16.53 -8.18
N GLY A 89 10.72 -15.82 -7.25
CA GLY A 89 10.58 -16.05 -5.82
C GLY A 89 9.33 -15.39 -5.28
N GLY A 90 8.81 -15.83 -4.14
CA GLY A 90 7.62 -15.28 -3.54
C GLY A 90 7.79 -13.79 -3.19
N PHE A 91 6.82 -12.97 -3.58
CA PHE A 91 6.82 -11.55 -3.27
C PHE A 91 5.49 -11.11 -2.65
N LEU A 92 5.57 -10.62 -1.40
CA LEU A 92 4.43 -10.06 -0.69
C LEU A 92 4.54 -8.54 -0.56
N VAL A 93 3.43 -7.87 -0.79
CA VAL A 93 3.25 -6.44 -0.51
C VAL A 93 2.32 -6.32 0.68
N VAL A 94 2.90 -6.16 1.87
CA VAL A 94 2.15 -6.11 3.13
C VAL A 94 1.80 -4.66 3.43
N CYS A 95 0.52 -4.34 3.44
CA CYS A 95 0.01 -3.00 3.65
C CYS A 95 -0.70 -2.89 4.99
N MET A 96 -0.14 -2.06 5.87
CA MET A 96 -0.68 -1.82 7.20
C MET A 96 -1.71 -0.71 7.16
N LYS A 97 -2.90 -0.99 7.63
CA LYS A 97 -3.99 -0.01 7.67
C LYS A 97 -3.80 0.92 8.88
N GLU A 98 -3.29 2.12 8.62
CA GLU A 98 -3.10 3.18 9.63
C GLU A 98 -4.16 4.29 9.51
N THR A 99 -4.84 4.37 8.38
CA THR A 99 -5.89 5.34 8.07
C THR A 99 -7.18 4.62 7.63
N ASP A 100 -8.21 5.39 7.27
CA ASP A 100 -9.44 4.85 6.66
C ASP A 100 -9.24 4.40 5.20
N GLU A 101 -8.08 4.68 4.61
CA GLU A 101 -7.74 4.24 3.25
C GLU A 101 -7.52 2.73 3.19
N GLU A 102 -7.77 2.14 2.03
CA GLU A 102 -7.75 0.70 1.81
C GLU A 102 -7.00 0.34 0.53
N VAL A 103 -6.36 -0.82 0.54
CA VAL A 103 -5.65 -1.31 -0.65
C VAL A 103 -6.46 -2.32 -1.44
N THR A 104 -7.60 -2.76 -0.93
CA THR A 104 -8.48 -3.74 -1.61
C THR A 104 -8.86 -3.31 -3.03
N PRO A 105 -9.10 -2.01 -3.35
CA PRO A 105 -9.37 -1.56 -4.71
C PRO A 105 -8.22 -1.80 -5.69
N LEU A 106 -6.99 -1.91 -5.19
CA LEU A 106 -5.84 -2.22 -6.04
C LEU A 106 -5.90 -3.63 -6.64
N GLY A 107 -6.63 -4.56 -6.00
CA GLY A 107 -6.83 -5.91 -6.54
C GLY A 107 -7.40 -5.89 -7.96
N PRO A 108 -8.64 -5.47 -8.17
CA PRO A 108 -9.22 -5.42 -9.52
C PRO A 108 -8.49 -4.43 -10.44
N PHE A 109 -7.92 -3.35 -9.91
CA PHE A 109 -7.20 -2.35 -10.70
C PHE A 109 -5.88 -2.88 -11.28
N SER A 110 -5.06 -3.56 -10.45
CA SER A 110 -3.77 -4.12 -10.87
C SER A 110 -3.83 -5.56 -11.36
N LYS A 111 -4.93 -6.28 -11.08
CA LYS A 111 -5.06 -7.73 -11.20
C LYS A 111 -4.08 -8.51 -10.32
N LEU A 112 -3.74 -7.96 -9.16
CA LEU A 112 -2.96 -8.67 -8.15
C LEU A 112 -3.89 -9.26 -7.09
N PRO A 113 -3.64 -10.49 -6.63
CA PRO A 113 -4.42 -11.09 -5.54
C PRO A 113 -4.33 -10.27 -4.26
N VAL A 114 -5.48 -10.11 -3.57
CA VAL A 114 -5.56 -9.39 -2.30
C VAL A 114 -6.13 -10.29 -1.22
N ILE A 115 -5.39 -10.39 -0.11
CA ILE A 115 -5.77 -11.12 1.10
C ILE A 115 -5.85 -10.12 2.25
N VAL A 116 -6.92 -10.18 3.04
CA VAL A 116 -7.13 -9.32 4.21
C VAL A 116 -6.89 -10.13 5.49
N ALA A 117 -6.16 -9.54 6.43
CA ALA A 117 -5.88 -10.13 7.75
C ALA A 117 -6.28 -9.15 8.86
N GLU A 118 -7.15 -9.60 9.78
CA GLU A 118 -7.69 -8.76 10.85
C GLU A 118 -7.08 -9.02 12.23
N ASP A 119 -6.46 -10.18 12.41
CA ASP A 119 -5.78 -10.57 13.64
C ASP A 119 -4.43 -11.26 13.34
N VAL A 120 -3.65 -11.55 14.38
CA VAL A 120 -2.31 -12.14 14.24
C VAL A 120 -2.36 -13.54 13.64
N GLU A 121 -3.41 -14.32 13.93
CA GLU A 121 -3.56 -15.67 13.41
C GLU A 121 -3.89 -15.64 11.91
N SER A 122 -4.85 -14.80 11.49
CA SER A 122 -5.18 -14.59 10.06
C SER A 122 -4.00 -14.00 9.30
N LEU A 123 -3.20 -13.13 9.92
CA LEU A 123 -1.97 -12.59 9.35
C LEU A 123 -0.93 -13.70 9.10
N GLY A 124 -0.73 -14.59 10.06
CA GLY A 124 0.15 -15.74 9.89
C GLY A 124 -0.27 -16.62 8.71
N ARG A 125 -1.58 -16.94 8.61
CA ARG A 125 -2.14 -17.68 7.48
C ARG A 125 -1.98 -16.93 6.15
N ALA A 126 -2.27 -15.63 6.13
CA ALA A 126 -2.17 -14.81 4.92
C ALA A 126 -0.74 -14.72 4.39
N ILE A 127 0.26 -14.58 5.26
CA ILE A 127 1.68 -14.54 4.87
C ILE A 127 2.14 -15.91 4.32
N ALA A 128 1.85 -17.00 5.03
CA ALA A 128 2.24 -18.34 4.62
C ALA A 128 1.60 -18.73 3.28
N TYR A 129 0.29 -18.54 3.17
CA TYR A 129 -0.45 -18.82 1.96
C TYR A 129 -0.08 -17.88 0.81
N GLY A 130 0.10 -16.59 1.10
CA GLY A 130 0.49 -15.58 0.13
C GLY A 130 1.83 -15.91 -0.55
N TYR A 131 2.85 -16.37 0.20
CA TYR A 131 4.10 -16.82 -0.39
C TYR A 131 3.90 -18.05 -1.27
N THR A 132 3.13 -19.05 -0.82
CA THR A 132 2.83 -20.25 -1.60
C THR A 132 2.13 -19.89 -2.90
N LEU A 133 1.14 -18.99 -2.84
CA LEU A 133 0.40 -18.50 -3.99
C LEU A 133 1.31 -17.73 -4.95
N SER A 134 2.12 -16.83 -4.41
CA SER A 134 3.05 -15.99 -5.19
C SER A 134 4.06 -16.85 -5.95
N GLU A 135 4.64 -17.86 -5.31
CA GLU A 135 5.60 -18.79 -5.93
C GLU A 135 4.95 -19.71 -6.97
N LYS A 136 3.73 -20.18 -6.70
CA LYS A 136 2.99 -21.08 -7.59
C LYS A 136 2.59 -20.41 -8.90
N TYR A 137 2.08 -19.18 -8.80
CA TYR A 137 1.55 -18.43 -9.93
C TYR A 137 2.52 -17.37 -10.47
N GLU A 138 3.70 -17.25 -9.85
CA GLU A 138 4.71 -16.25 -10.22
C GLU A 138 4.13 -14.85 -10.32
N ILE A 139 3.41 -14.42 -9.28
CA ILE A 139 2.71 -13.14 -9.20
C ILE A 139 2.88 -12.49 -7.80
N PRO A 140 3.04 -11.18 -7.69
CA PRO A 140 3.00 -10.52 -6.38
C PRO A 140 1.63 -10.71 -5.70
N VAL A 141 1.61 -10.77 -4.37
CA VAL A 141 0.38 -10.86 -3.58
C VAL A 141 0.32 -9.70 -2.60
N ILE A 142 -0.80 -8.99 -2.58
CA ILE A 142 -1.07 -7.92 -1.63
C ILE A 142 -1.71 -8.52 -0.38
N VAL A 143 -1.17 -8.18 0.80
CA VAL A 143 -1.74 -8.54 2.09
C VAL A 143 -2.10 -7.27 2.85
N GLN A 144 -3.39 -6.98 3.00
CA GLN A 144 -3.87 -5.88 3.84
C GLN A 144 -3.96 -6.34 5.28
N VAL A 145 -3.39 -5.58 6.20
CA VAL A 145 -3.34 -5.90 7.63
C VAL A 145 -4.11 -4.84 8.40
N ALA A 146 -5.11 -5.24 9.17
CA ALA A 146 -5.81 -4.33 10.07
C ALA A 146 -4.88 -3.87 11.22
N THR A 147 -5.12 -2.67 11.72
CA THR A 147 -4.29 -2.04 12.77
C THR A 147 -4.15 -2.94 14.01
N ASP A 148 -5.24 -3.58 14.42
CA ASP A 148 -5.27 -4.46 15.60
C ASP A 148 -4.44 -5.73 15.40
N ALA A 149 -4.40 -6.29 14.20
CA ALA A 149 -3.56 -7.44 13.85
C ALA A 149 -2.06 -7.11 13.94
N ALA A 150 -1.70 -5.88 13.61
CA ALA A 150 -0.33 -5.40 13.68
C ALA A 150 0.11 -5.10 15.11
N ALA A 151 -0.80 -4.60 15.94
CA ALA A 151 -0.52 -4.14 17.30
C ALA A 151 -0.47 -5.26 18.34
N GLY A 152 -1.00 -6.44 18.03
CA GLY A 152 -1.10 -7.65 18.87
C GLY A 152 -0.85 -7.42 20.35
N ALA A 153 -1.93 -7.41 21.16
CA ALA A 153 -1.77 -7.66 22.58
C ALA A 153 -0.91 -8.92 22.75
N GLU A 154 -0.05 -8.96 23.77
CA GLU A 154 0.65 -10.18 24.21
C GLU A 154 -0.38 -11.30 24.51
N GLY A 155 -1.03 -11.78 23.50
CA GLY A 155 -1.96 -12.91 23.53
C GLY A 155 -1.12 -14.16 23.48
N ARG A 156 -1.13 -14.90 24.59
CA ARG A 156 -0.62 -16.25 24.81
C ARG A 156 -0.34 -16.98 23.51
N GLY A 157 0.94 -17.06 23.16
CA GLY A 157 1.37 -17.92 22.09
C GLY A 157 0.83 -19.33 22.36
N THR A 158 -0.10 -19.78 21.57
CA THR A 158 -0.26 -21.20 21.36
C THR A 158 1.03 -21.62 20.70
N ARG A 159 1.90 -22.24 21.48
CA ARG A 159 3.00 -23.05 20.96
C ARG A 159 2.35 -24.14 20.13
N ASP A 160 2.22 -23.92 18.85
CA ASP A 160 2.02 -25.00 17.91
C ASP A 160 3.37 -25.70 17.78
N GLU A 161 3.62 -26.63 18.70
CA GLU A 161 4.70 -27.58 18.62
C GLU A 161 4.40 -28.49 17.43
N GLY A 162 5.11 -28.30 16.33
CA GLY A 162 5.21 -29.31 15.30
C GLY A 162 4.55 -29.03 13.96
N ARG A 163 4.95 -27.98 13.29
CA ARG A 163 5.08 -28.04 11.83
C ARG A 163 6.42 -27.42 11.41
N ASN A 164 7.46 -28.24 11.54
CA ASN A 164 8.59 -28.17 10.63
C ASN A 164 8.03 -28.46 9.23
N SER A 165 7.45 -27.46 8.57
CA SER A 165 7.36 -27.50 7.14
C SER A 165 8.81 -27.40 6.66
N SER A 166 9.41 -28.52 6.38
CA SER A 166 10.64 -28.62 5.62
C SER A 166 10.38 -27.94 4.28
N PHE A 167 10.53 -26.62 4.27
CA PHE A 167 10.56 -25.86 3.04
C PHE A 167 11.83 -26.28 2.30
N THR A 168 11.70 -27.22 1.40
CA THR A 168 12.67 -27.39 0.32
C THR A 168 12.40 -26.27 -0.68
N PRO A 169 13.30 -25.28 -0.82
CA PRO A 169 13.21 -24.34 -1.93
C PRO A 169 13.07 -25.17 -3.21
N ASN A 170 12.12 -24.82 -4.04
CA ASN A 170 12.01 -25.41 -5.36
C ASN A 170 13.40 -25.34 -5.98
N SER A 171 14.06 -26.51 -6.12
CA SER A 171 15.46 -26.67 -6.52
C SER A 171 15.61 -26.41 -8.03
N ARG A 172 15.21 -25.25 -8.48
CA ARG A 172 15.59 -24.74 -9.79
C ARG A 172 16.93 -24.04 -9.65
N GLY A 173 18.00 -24.85 -9.68
CA GLY A 173 19.38 -24.39 -9.84
C GLY A 173 20.00 -23.68 -8.62
N SER A 174 21.14 -24.18 -8.18
CA SER A 174 21.95 -23.67 -7.06
C SER A 174 22.67 -22.32 -7.33
N GLY A 175 22.13 -21.45 -8.19
CA GLY A 175 22.68 -20.15 -8.49
C GLY A 175 21.59 -19.08 -8.49
N SER A 176 21.76 -18.04 -7.65
CA SER A 176 20.89 -16.86 -7.61
C SER A 176 21.21 -15.96 -8.81
N TYR A 177 20.86 -16.38 -10.04
CA TYR A 177 21.12 -15.58 -11.23
C TYR A 177 19.82 -15.13 -11.87
N PHE A 178 19.79 -13.86 -12.27
CA PHE A 178 18.73 -13.31 -13.09
C PHE A 178 18.75 -13.98 -14.48
N THR A 179 17.66 -14.65 -14.84
CA THR A 179 17.54 -15.27 -16.17
C THR A 179 17.05 -14.24 -17.18
N LYS A 180 17.91 -13.92 -18.16
CA LYS A 180 17.56 -13.01 -19.25
C LYS A 180 16.42 -13.62 -20.08
N ASN A 181 15.26 -13.00 -20.04
CA ASN A 181 14.09 -13.36 -20.85
C ASN A 181 13.38 -12.09 -21.32
N PRO A 182 13.75 -11.51 -22.48
CA PRO A 182 13.16 -10.28 -22.97
C PRO A 182 11.63 -10.34 -23.15
N SER A 183 11.07 -11.49 -23.54
CA SER A 183 9.64 -11.64 -23.74
C SER A 183 8.84 -11.53 -22.43
N ARG A 184 9.46 -11.88 -21.31
CA ARG A 184 8.87 -11.75 -19.97
C ARG A 184 9.12 -10.38 -19.35
N TRP A 185 10.37 -9.89 -19.41
CA TRP A 185 10.78 -8.70 -18.66
C TRP A 185 10.59 -7.39 -19.41
N ALA A 186 10.50 -7.43 -20.76
CA ALA A 186 10.32 -6.22 -21.54
C ALA A 186 8.84 -5.86 -21.67
N ALA A 187 8.46 -4.73 -21.08
CA ALA A 187 7.09 -4.21 -21.13
C ALA A 187 6.76 -3.51 -22.47
N THR A 188 7.20 -4.09 -23.59
CA THR A 188 6.85 -3.56 -24.93
C THR A 188 5.42 -3.93 -25.32
N PRO A 189 4.73 -3.17 -26.20
CA PRO A 189 3.34 -3.45 -26.60
C PRO A 189 3.13 -4.87 -27.10
N LYS A 190 4.09 -5.42 -27.86
CA LYS A 190 4.04 -6.80 -28.39
C LYS A 190 3.96 -7.85 -27.30
N PHE A 191 4.81 -7.75 -26.28
CA PHE A 191 4.86 -8.72 -25.18
C PHE A 191 3.74 -8.48 -24.16
N ARG A 192 3.32 -7.25 -23.92
CA ARG A 192 2.24 -6.95 -22.98
C ARG A 192 0.93 -7.62 -23.33
N PHE A 193 0.59 -7.75 -24.60
CA PHE A 193 -0.64 -8.44 -25.01
C PHE A 193 -0.63 -9.89 -24.53
N GLN A 194 0.47 -10.61 -24.77
CA GLN A 194 0.61 -11.99 -24.34
C GLN A 194 0.63 -12.10 -22.81
N LEU A 195 1.41 -11.27 -22.14
CA LEU A 195 1.50 -11.22 -20.67
C LEU A 195 0.14 -10.90 -20.02
N HIS A 196 -0.67 -10.05 -20.67
CA HIS A 196 -2.02 -9.74 -20.18
C HIS A 196 -2.95 -10.95 -20.26
N LYS A 197 -2.86 -11.74 -21.34
CA LYS A 197 -3.63 -12.98 -21.48
C LYS A 197 -3.23 -13.97 -20.40
N GLU A 198 -1.93 -14.18 -20.20
CA GLU A 198 -1.39 -15.06 -19.15
C GLU A 198 -1.81 -14.59 -17.75
N LEU A 199 -1.80 -13.27 -17.48
CA LEU A 199 -2.27 -12.70 -16.22
C LEU A 199 -3.75 -13.01 -15.98
N ASN A 200 -4.61 -12.87 -16.99
CA ASN A 200 -6.03 -13.23 -16.87
C ASN A 200 -6.21 -14.73 -16.54
N GLU A 201 -5.47 -15.60 -17.20
CA GLU A 201 -5.51 -17.04 -16.93
C GLU A 201 -5.05 -17.36 -15.49
N LYS A 202 -3.99 -16.71 -15.01
CA LYS A 202 -3.52 -16.83 -13.62
C LYS A 202 -4.59 -16.39 -12.61
N ILE A 203 -5.27 -15.29 -12.86
CA ILE A 203 -6.32 -14.77 -11.97
C ILE A 203 -7.50 -15.75 -11.86
N GLU A 204 -7.90 -16.39 -12.96
CA GLU A 204 -8.94 -17.41 -12.91
C GLU A 204 -8.49 -18.65 -12.09
N GLN A 205 -7.25 -19.09 -12.26
CA GLN A 205 -6.70 -20.19 -11.46
C GLN A 205 -6.60 -19.84 -9.97
N ILE A 206 -6.19 -18.61 -9.64
CA ILE A 206 -6.13 -18.11 -8.26
C ILE A 206 -7.53 -18.04 -7.66
N ARG A 207 -8.55 -17.68 -8.43
CA ARG A 207 -9.95 -17.71 -7.98
C ARG A 207 -10.37 -19.12 -7.52
N GLU A 208 -10.00 -20.15 -8.27
CA GLU A 208 -10.27 -21.55 -7.89
C GLU A 208 -9.51 -21.95 -6.61
N GLU A 209 -8.31 -21.42 -6.38
CA GLU A 209 -7.59 -21.64 -5.12
C GLU A 209 -8.31 -20.97 -3.93
N PHE A 210 -8.83 -19.76 -4.13
CA PHE A 210 -9.53 -19.00 -3.10
C PHE A 210 -10.85 -19.64 -2.68
N GLU A 211 -11.46 -20.47 -3.51
CA GLU A 211 -12.63 -21.28 -3.13
C GLU A 211 -12.36 -22.22 -1.94
N LYS A 212 -11.10 -22.63 -1.77
CA LYS A 212 -10.67 -23.60 -0.76
C LYS A 212 -9.88 -22.96 0.39
N PHE A 213 -9.70 -21.66 0.36
CA PHE A 213 -8.89 -20.99 1.37
C PHE A 213 -9.58 -21.00 2.74
N GLU A 214 -8.93 -21.61 3.71
CA GLU A 214 -9.49 -21.80 5.09
C GLU A 214 -9.72 -20.49 5.85
N GLY A 215 -9.11 -19.37 5.40
CA GLY A 215 -9.34 -18.04 5.93
C GLY A 215 -10.74 -17.48 5.62
N ASN A 216 -11.40 -17.99 4.57
CA ASN A 216 -12.78 -17.65 4.26
C ASN A 216 -13.73 -18.45 5.18
N LYS A 217 -14.54 -17.77 5.96
CA LYS A 217 -15.39 -18.41 6.99
C LYS A 217 -16.87 -18.23 6.68
N ARG A 218 -17.64 -19.32 6.76
CA ARG A 218 -19.08 -19.30 6.58
C ARG A 218 -19.79 -19.72 7.88
N ILE A 219 -20.63 -18.84 8.40
CA ILE A 219 -21.48 -19.09 9.57
C ILE A 219 -22.93 -19.03 9.09
N MET A 220 -23.66 -20.13 9.26
CA MET A 220 -25.06 -20.24 8.85
C MET A 220 -25.96 -20.18 10.09
N LYS A 221 -26.86 -19.19 10.10
CA LYS A 221 -27.87 -19.01 11.16
C LYS A 221 -29.25 -18.80 10.53
N GLY A 222 -29.60 -17.55 10.21
CA GLY A 222 -30.87 -17.17 9.61
C GLY A 222 -30.83 -17.11 8.08
N LYS A 223 -31.84 -16.46 7.50
CA LYS A 223 -31.99 -16.27 6.05
C LYS A 223 -31.54 -14.90 5.54
N THR A 224 -31.14 -14.00 6.44
CA THR A 224 -30.45 -12.75 6.12
C THR A 224 -28.95 -13.04 6.09
N GLY A 225 -28.30 -12.74 4.96
CA GLY A 225 -26.87 -12.98 4.75
C GLY A 225 -26.06 -11.70 4.80
N ILE A 226 -24.86 -11.79 5.36
CA ILE A 226 -23.85 -10.71 5.36
C ILE A 226 -22.63 -11.26 4.66
N ILE A 227 -22.15 -10.57 3.63
CA ILE A 227 -20.83 -10.84 3.00
C ILE A 227 -19.91 -9.69 3.41
N THR A 228 -18.75 -10.02 3.99
CA THR A 228 -17.85 -9.01 4.55
C THR A 228 -16.39 -9.44 4.48
N ASP A 229 -15.49 -8.46 4.36
CA ASP A 229 -14.05 -8.59 4.55
C ASP A 229 -13.60 -8.19 5.97
N ARG A 230 -14.56 -7.86 6.88
CA ARG A 230 -14.31 -7.34 8.24
C ARG A 230 -15.16 -8.04 9.28
N LEU A 231 -14.51 -8.64 10.25
CA LEU A 231 -15.22 -9.28 11.38
C LEU A 231 -15.93 -8.25 12.27
N SER A 232 -15.35 -7.06 12.41
CA SER A 232 -15.95 -5.97 13.22
C SER A 232 -17.28 -5.47 12.68
N SER A 233 -17.55 -5.60 11.38
CA SER A 233 -18.83 -5.18 10.77
C SER A 233 -20.02 -6.03 11.21
N THR A 234 -19.78 -7.20 11.78
CA THR A 234 -20.86 -8.11 12.24
C THR A 234 -21.70 -7.52 13.36
N GLN A 235 -21.12 -6.62 14.18
CA GLN A 235 -21.82 -5.94 15.27
C GLN A 235 -22.95 -5.00 14.80
N LEU A 236 -22.99 -4.69 13.50
CA LEU A 236 -23.99 -3.80 12.89
C LEU A 236 -25.28 -4.53 12.47
N PHE A 237 -25.33 -5.85 12.63
CA PHE A 237 -26.41 -6.69 12.16
C PHE A 237 -26.98 -7.56 13.30
N ASP A 238 -28.20 -8.11 13.07
CA ASP A 238 -28.87 -9.02 13.99
C ASP A 238 -28.01 -10.27 14.25
N ASP A 239 -27.94 -10.70 15.49
CA ASP A 239 -27.23 -11.92 15.93
C ASP A 239 -27.67 -13.19 15.20
N ASN A 240 -28.88 -13.19 14.60
CA ASN A 240 -29.40 -14.29 13.80
C ASN A 240 -29.04 -14.22 12.32
N ALA A 241 -28.23 -13.25 11.88
CA ALA A 241 -27.77 -13.17 10.50
C ALA A 241 -26.72 -14.26 10.19
N SER A 242 -26.81 -14.83 9.00
CA SER A 242 -25.75 -15.68 8.44
C SER A 242 -24.60 -14.83 7.90
N MET A 243 -23.36 -15.29 8.01
CA MET A 243 -22.19 -14.53 7.61
C MET A 243 -21.30 -15.34 6.67
N LEU A 244 -20.82 -14.68 5.63
CA LEU A 244 -19.68 -15.09 4.83
C LEU A 244 -18.55 -14.07 4.99
N TYR A 245 -17.57 -14.41 5.79
CA TYR A 245 -16.33 -13.63 5.91
C TYR A 245 -15.34 -14.04 4.81
N LEU A 246 -14.86 -13.07 4.07
CA LEU A 246 -13.91 -13.26 2.98
C LEU A 246 -12.57 -12.60 3.32
N SER A 247 -11.60 -13.41 3.68
CA SER A 247 -10.21 -12.97 3.76
C SER A 247 -9.62 -12.74 2.35
N THR A 248 -10.08 -13.48 1.34
CA THR A 248 -9.66 -13.30 -0.06
C THR A 248 -10.68 -12.45 -0.81
N VAL A 249 -10.36 -11.18 -1.03
CA VAL A 249 -11.30 -10.21 -1.62
C VAL A 249 -11.13 -10.03 -3.13
N TYR A 250 -9.96 -10.35 -3.66
CA TYR A 250 -9.70 -10.35 -5.10
C TYR A 250 -8.65 -11.40 -5.48
N PRO A 251 -8.89 -12.23 -6.51
CA PRO A 251 -10.19 -12.42 -7.20
C PRO A 251 -11.22 -13.04 -6.26
N LEU A 252 -12.49 -12.66 -6.41
CA LEU A 252 -13.57 -13.15 -5.55
C LEU A 252 -13.81 -14.66 -5.78
N PRO A 253 -13.94 -15.50 -4.73
CA PRO A 253 -14.29 -16.92 -4.84
C PRO A 253 -15.77 -17.08 -5.20
N PHE A 254 -16.08 -17.08 -6.50
CA PHE A 254 -17.45 -16.98 -6.98
C PHE A 254 -18.35 -18.15 -6.60
N LYS A 255 -17.83 -19.39 -6.56
CA LYS A 255 -18.63 -20.56 -6.19
C LYS A 255 -19.05 -20.48 -4.74
N LEU A 256 -18.13 -20.10 -3.85
CA LEU A 256 -18.39 -19.91 -2.42
C LEU A 256 -19.43 -18.81 -2.19
N VAL A 257 -19.24 -17.65 -2.85
CA VAL A 257 -20.15 -16.50 -2.76
C VAL A 257 -21.53 -16.85 -3.33
N ASP A 258 -21.61 -17.45 -4.52
CA ASP A 258 -22.87 -17.84 -5.16
C ASP A 258 -23.64 -18.88 -4.33
N ALA A 259 -22.95 -19.89 -3.80
CA ALA A 259 -23.55 -20.89 -2.91
C ALA A 259 -24.14 -20.25 -1.63
N PHE A 260 -23.44 -19.28 -1.04
CA PHE A 260 -23.94 -18.52 0.10
C PHE A 260 -25.17 -17.67 -0.29
N MET A 261 -25.07 -16.93 -1.39
CA MET A 261 -26.15 -16.07 -1.88
C MET A 261 -27.43 -16.86 -2.22
N LYS A 262 -27.31 -18.06 -2.78
CA LYS A 262 -28.46 -18.93 -3.09
C LYS A 262 -29.18 -19.38 -1.84
N ALA A 263 -28.49 -19.60 -0.73
CA ALA A 263 -29.06 -20.03 0.54
C ALA A 263 -29.80 -18.92 1.29
N MET A 264 -29.58 -17.64 0.94
CA MET A 264 -30.13 -16.47 1.61
C MET A 264 -31.36 -15.92 0.89
N ARG A 265 -32.24 -15.27 1.67
CA ARG A 265 -33.40 -14.51 1.16
C ARG A 265 -32.99 -13.11 0.74
N GLU A 266 -32.19 -12.46 1.53
CA GLU A 266 -31.62 -11.14 1.30
C GLU A 266 -30.17 -11.08 1.73
N ILE A 267 -29.36 -10.20 1.17
CA ILE A 267 -27.94 -10.11 1.40
C ILE A 267 -27.52 -8.66 1.61
N TYR A 268 -26.72 -8.45 2.64
CA TYR A 268 -26.00 -7.21 2.87
C TYR A 268 -24.52 -7.42 2.59
N ILE A 269 -23.90 -6.46 1.88
CA ILE A 269 -22.45 -6.43 1.70
C ILE A 269 -21.91 -5.36 2.64
N ALA A 270 -21.07 -5.77 3.58
CA ALA A 270 -20.40 -4.92 4.55
C ALA A 270 -18.91 -4.91 4.24
N GLU A 271 -18.51 -4.03 3.37
CA GLU A 271 -17.10 -3.81 2.98
C GLU A 271 -16.72 -2.36 3.24
N GLY A 272 -15.47 -2.00 2.97
CA GLY A 272 -14.95 -0.68 3.23
C GLY A 272 -15.56 0.46 2.41
N ARG A 273 -14.83 1.56 2.37
CA ARG A 273 -15.25 2.76 1.65
C ARG A 273 -15.45 2.51 0.15
N HIS A 274 -14.68 1.58 -0.41
CA HIS A 274 -14.70 1.24 -1.83
C HIS A 274 -15.32 -0.13 -2.05
N PRO A 275 -16.35 -0.25 -2.90
CA PRO A 275 -17.04 -1.51 -3.15
C PRO A 275 -16.20 -2.42 -4.04
N VAL A 276 -15.45 -3.34 -3.46
CA VAL A 276 -14.61 -4.32 -4.18
C VAL A 276 -15.32 -5.67 -4.31
N ILE A 277 -15.92 -6.15 -3.24
CA ILE A 277 -16.69 -7.42 -3.25
C ILE A 277 -17.94 -7.23 -4.09
N GLU A 278 -18.72 -6.18 -3.83
CA GLU A 278 -19.98 -5.92 -4.53
C GLU A 278 -19.79 -5.79 -6.04
N LEU A 279 -18.74 -5.10 -6.49
CA LEU A 279 -18.48 -4.87 -7.93
C LEU A 279 -18.12 -6.16 -8.70
N GLN A 280 -17.64 -7.20 -8.01
CA GLN A 280 -17.34 -8.49 -8.62
C GLN A 280 -18.55 -9.41 -8.71
N ILE A 281 -19.67 -9.10 -8.04
CA ILE A 281 -20.90 -9.90 -8.06
C ILE A 281 -21.80 -9.46 -9.21
N SER A 282 -22.10 -10.38 -10.12
CA SER A 282 -22.93 -10.11 -11.31
C SER A 282 -24.44 -10.07 -11.00
N ASP A 283 -24.97 -11.00 -10.19
CA ASP A 283 -26.39 -11.01 -9.80
C ASP A 283 -26.61 -10.23 -8.51
N ARG A 284 -27.12 -9.03 -8.64
CA ARG A 284 -27.36 -8.10 -7.54
C ARG A 284 -28.79 -8.07 -7.01
N LYS A 285 -29.69 -8.94 -7.52
CA LYS A 285 -31.13 -8.90 -7.20
C LYS A 285 -31.43 -9.02 -5.72
N LYS A 286 -30.63 -9.77 -4.98
CA LYS A 286 -30.80 -9.99 -3.53
C LYS A 286 -29.99 -9.03 -2.67
N ILE A 287 -29.14 -8.21 -3.26
CA ILE A 287 -28.23 -7.33 -2.51
C ILE A 287 -29.00 -6.08 -2.06
N LYS A 288 -28.95 -5.83 -0.76
CA LYS A 288 -29.42 -4.60 -0.13
C LYS A 288 -28.19 -3.76 0.22
N THR A 289 -28.06 -2.58 -0.37
CA THR A 289 -26.97 -1.66 -0.06
C THR A 289 -27.27 -0.95 1.26
N LYS A 290 -26.57 -1.33 2.32
CA LYS A 290 -26.40 -0.47 3.49
C LYS A 290 -25.08 0.26 3.31
N GLY A 291 -25.13 1.48 2.76
CA GLY A 291 -23.95 2.32 2.74
C GLY A 291 -23.46 2.49 4.19
N LEU A 292 -22.29 1.96 4.52
CA LEU A 292 -21.55 2.36 5.69
C LEU A 292 -21.13 3.80 5.42
N GLY A 293 -22.02 4.75 5.80
CA GLY A 293 -21.91 6.16 5.47
C GLY A 293 -20.62 6.76 6.02
N THR A 294 -19.60 6.82 5.20
CA THR A 294 -18.52 7.77 5.41
C THR A 294 -19.04 9.12 4.95
N LYS A 295 -19.14 10.07 5.86
CA LYS A 295 -19.38 11.48 5.52
C LYS A 295 -18.38 11.85 4.43
N ARG A 296 -18.85 12.32 3.27
CA ARG A 296 -17.97 12.98 2.31
C ARG A 296 -17.18 14.04 3.07
N PRO A 297 -15.87 14.16 2.85
CA PRO A 297 -15.14 15.31 3.34
C PRO A 297 -15.92 16.54 2.91
N SER A 298 -16.26 17.41 3.84
CA SER A 298 -16.87 18.69 3.51
C SER A 298 -16.03 19.37 2.45
N GLU A 299 -16.64 19.88 1.39
CA GLU A 299 -15.96 20.71 0.39
C GLU A 299 -15.12 21.73 1.15
N GLY A 300 -13.80 21.61 1.04
CA GLY A 300 -12.87 22.38 1.85
C GLY A 300 -13.06 23.85 1.53
N LYS A 301 -13.36 24.64 2.54
CA LYS A 301 -13.25 26.09 2.45
C LYS A 301 -11.83 26.43 2.01
N GLU A 302 -11.69 27.39 1.11
CA GLU A 302 -10.39 27.87 0.64
C GLU A 302 -9.52 28.22 1.87
N GLU A 303 -8.50 27.42 2.14
CA GLU A 303 -7.65 27.60 3.32
C GLU A 303 -6.71 28.77 3.08
N THR A 304 -6.68 29.71 3.98
CA THR A 304 -5.74 30.84 3.95
C THR A 304 -4.94 30.89 5.25
N MET A 305 -3.63 31.08 5.13
CA MET A 305 -2.73 31.21 6.27
C MET A 305 -1.81 32.41 6.07
N TYR A 306 -1.81 33.36 7.01
CA TYR A 306 -0.99 34.58 6.95
C TYR A 306 -1.09 35.33 5.61
N GLY A 307 -2.27 35.31 4.98
CA GLY A 307 -2.52 35.97 3.68
C GLY A 307 -1.98 35.21 2.45
N PHE A 308 -1.55 33.97 2.62
CA PHE A 308 -1.27 33.04 1.53
C PHE A 308 -2.47 32.11 1.30
N LYS A 309 -2.75 31.79 0.03
CA LYS A 309 -3.61 30.69 -0.31
C LYS A 309 -2.84 29.37 -0.10
N VAL A 310 -3.34 28.52 0.77
CA VAL A 310 -2.69 27.25 1.12
C VAL A 310 -3.00 26.17 0.08
N VAL A 311 -1.99 25.44 -0.30
CA VAL A 311 -2.08 24.25 -1.18
C VAL A 311 -1.37 23.09 -0.51
N ARG A 312 -2.09 22.02 -0.24
CA ARG A 312 -1.56 20.81 0.39
C ARG A 312 -1.47 19.67 -0.64
N ASP A 313 -0.85 18.56 -0.26
CA ASP A 313 -0.70 17.35 -1.09
C ASP A 313 -2.03 16.58 -1.24
N ALA A 314 -3.05 17.24 -1.79
CA ALA A 314 -4.39 16.70 -1.92
C ALA A 314 -4.56 15.66 -3.06
N LEU A 315 -3.66 15.68 -4.05
CA LEU A 315 -3.69 14.77 -5.21
C LEU A 315 -2.63 13.67 -5.15
N GLY A 316 -1.94 13.57 -4.01
CA GLY A 316 -0.86 12.62 -3.78
C GLY A 316 0.43 13.29 -3.33
N PRO A 317 1.45 12.50 -2.91
CA PRO A 317 2.69 13.00 -2.36
C PRO A 317 3.39 14.03 -3.26
N GLY A 318 3.73 15.20 -2.70
CA GLY A 318 4.42 16.28 -3.43
C GLY A 318 3.56 17.06 -4.44
N SER A 319 2.25 16.75 -4.54
CA SER A 319 1.35 17.41 -5.49
C SER A 319 1.16 18.91 -5.22
N SER A 320 1.31 19.35 -3.98
CA SER A 320 1.20 20.76 -3.60
C SER A 320 2.16 21.65 -4.39
N ILE A 321 3.36 21.16 -4.67
CA ILE A 321 4.40 21.87 -5.43
C ILE A 321 3.94 22.13 -6.87
N ASN A 322 3.44 21.08 -7.55
CA ASN A 322 2.92 21.20 -8.91
C ASN A 322 1.66 22.06 -8.97
N MET A 323 0.75 21.91 -8.02
CA MET A 323 -0.48 22.71 -7.93
C MET A 323 -0.16 24.19 -7.71
N ALA A 324 0.77 24.50 -6.79
CA ALA A 324 1.23 25.88 -6.56
C ALA A 324 1.85 26.48 -7.82
N HIS A 325 2.70 25.71 -8.52
CA HIS A 325 3.25 26.11 -9.80
C HIS A 325 2.15 26.43 -10.83
N GLY A 326 1.18 25.53 -10.99
CA GLY A 326 0.06 25.70 -11.91
C GLY A 326 -0.78 26.95 -11.58
N ILE A 327 -1.13 27.15 -10.32
CA ILE A 327 -1.89 28.34 -9.88
C ILE A 327 -1.10 29.63 -10.16
N LYS A 328 0.21 29.65 -9.93
CA LYS A 328 1.05 30.81 -10.21
C LYS A 328 1.15 31.17 -11.70
N LYS A 329 1.04 30.17 -12.59
CA LYS A 329 0.98 30.42 -14.04
C LYS A 329 -0.35 31.03 -14.46
N LEU A 330 -1.45 30.64 -13.80
CA LEU A 330 -2.81 31.17 -14.09
C LEU A 330 -3.04 32.54 -13.42
N ASP A 331 -2.52 32.73 -12.23
CA ASP A 331 -2.67 33.98 -11.45
C ASP A 331 -1.34 34.38 -10.80
N PRO A 332 -0.47 35.09 -11.54
CA PRO A 332 0.84 35.51 -11.05
C PRO A 332 0.79 36.40 -9.79
N GLY A 333 -0.31 37.13 -9.58
CA GLY A 333 -0.50 38.03 -8.44
C GLY A 333 -0.79 37.31 -7.11
N LYS A 334 -1.30 36.09 -7.17
CA LYS A 334 -1.69 35.33 -5.98
C LYS A 334 -0.47 34.93 -5.13
N LYS A 335 -0.61 35.09 -3.82
CA LYS A 335 0.37 34.60 -2.85
C LYS A 335 0.02 33.15 -2.50
N ILE A 336 0.88 32.22 -2.83
CA ILE A 336 0.67 30.78 -2.64
C ILE A 336 1.65 30.27 -1.61
N LEU A 337 1.18 29.41 -0.71
CA LEU A 337 1.93 28.59 0.22
C LEU A 337 1.66 27.11 -0.13
N ALA A 338 2.63 26.45 -0.73
CA ALA A 338 2.60 25.00 -0.87
C ALA A 338 3.11 24.34 0.41
N ILE A 339 2.44 23.30 0.89
CA ILE A 339 2.85 22.56 2.09
C ILE A 339 3.00 21.09 1.71
N THR A 340 4.17 20.52 2.01
CA THR A 340 4.50 19.10 1.78
C THR A 340 5.30 18.53 2.95
N GLY A 341 5.31 17.20 3.08
CA GLY A 341 6.16 16.49 4.04
C GLY A 341 7.53 16.15 3.47
N GLU A 342 8.50 15.84 4.35
CA GLU A 342 9.85 15.45 3.94
C GLU A 342 9.87 14.19 3.05
N ASP A 343 9.01 13.21 3.33
CA ASP A 343 8.92 11.98 2.55
C ASP A 343 8.25 12.23 1.19
N HIS A 344 7.18 13.02 1.17
CA HIS A 344 6.52 13.46 -0.06
C HIS A 344 7.45 14.28 -0.97
N PHE A 345 8.34 15.10 -0.37
CA PHE A 345 9.35 15.81 -1.14
C PHE A 345 10.31 14.86 -1.84
N PHE A 346 10.79 13.82 -1.15
CA PHE A 346 11.67 12.81 -1.77
C PHE A 346 10.94 11.90 -2.76
N HIS A 347 9.64 11.69 -2.61
CA HIS A 347 8.86 10.88 -3.55
C HIS A 347 8.67 11.58 -4.90
N SER A 348 7.80 12.55 -4.97
CA SER A 348 7.46 13.28 -6.20
C SER A 348 7.75 14.79 -6.12
N GLY A 349 8.07 15.28 -4.94
CA GLY A 349 8.35 16.70 -4.71
C GLY A 349 9.63 17.16 -5.38
N MET A 350 10.69 16.35 -5.43
CA MET A 350 11.95 16.73 -6.09
C MET A 350 11.78 17.03 -7.58
N PRO A 351 11.19 16.16 -8.41
CA PRO A 351 10.93 16.48 -9.81
C PRO A 351 10.02 17.71 -9.97
N ALA A 352 9.00 17.85 -9.12
CA ALA A 352 8.12 19.01 -9.13
C ALA A 352 8.86 20.31 -8.78
N PHE A 353 9.77 20.25 -7.80
CA PHE A 353 10.62 21.37 -7.44
C PHE A 353 11.59 21.76 -8.57
N VAL A 354 12.25 20.80 -9.19
CA VAL A 354 13.11 21.03 -10.36
C VAL A 354 12.33 21.68 -11.50
N ASN A 355 11.12 21.18 -11.79
CA ASN A 355 10.24 21.79 -12.78
C ASN A 355 9.87 23.24 -12.42
N THR A 356 9.64 23.53 -11.13
CA THR A 356 9.38 24.88 -10.64
C THR A 356 10.56 25.83 -10.88
N LEU A 357 11.79 25.36 -10.60
CA LEU A 357 13.02 26.12 -10.86
C LEU A 357 13.20 26.40 -12.35
N TYR A 358 13.10 25.36 -13.15
CA TYR A 358 13.24 25.43 -14.62
C TYR A 358 12.28 26.44 -15.25
N ASN A 359 11.06 26.54 -14.69
CA ASN A 359 10.00 27.42 -15.19
C ASN A 359 9.89 28.77 -14.43
N ASN A 360 10.85 29.09 -13.56
CA ASN A 360 10.92 30.35 -12.81
C ASN A 360 9.61 30.71 -12.10
N SER A 361 8.96 29.77 -11.44
CA SER A 361 7.78 30.05 -10.62
C SER A 361 8.14 30.62 -9.26
N SER A 362 7.25 31.44 -8.74
CA SER A 362 7.49 32.18 -7.49
C SER A 362 6.36 31.96 -6.49
N TYR A 363 6.64 31.19 -5.44
CA TYR A 363 5.72 30.94 -4.32
C TYR A 363 6.53 30.51 -3.09
N LEU A 364 5.85 30.37 -1.96
CA LEU A 364 6.44 29.87 -0.72
C LEU A 364 6.20 28.36 -0.62
N LEU A 365 7.26 27.58 -0.46
CA LEU A 365 7.19 26.15 -0.23
C LEU A 365 7.58 25.85 1.22
N LEU A 366 6.66 25.30 2.00
CA LEU A 366 6.89 24.83 3.36
C LEU A 366 7.07 23.32 3.34
N ILE A 367 8.23 22.87 3.77
CA ILE A 367 8.52 21.43 3.93
C ILE A 367 8.50 21.11 5.42
N MET A 368 7.54 20.29 5.82
CA MET A 368 7.45 19.78 7.18
C MET A 368 8.47 18.68 7.36
N THR A 369 9.44 18.88 8.26
CA THR A 369 10.57 17.95 8.42
C THR A 369 10.90 17.75 9.87
N ASN A 370 11.16 16.50 10.26
CA ASN A 370 11.62 16.14 11.60
C ASN A 370 13.09 15.72 11.62
N LYS A 371 13.60 15.16 10.53
CA LYS A 371 14.95 14.53 10.51
C LYS A 371 15.73 14.77 9.23
N LYS A 372 15.08 15.10 8.11
CA LYS A 372 15.69 15.13 6.77
C LYS A 372 16.02 16.54 6.27
N GLU A 373 15.91 17.57 7.09
CA GLU A 373 16.19 18.96 6.71
C GLU A 373 17.58 19.14 6.07
N ARG A 374 18.60 18.54 6.70
CA ARG A 374 20.00 18.63 6.21
C ARG A 374 20.17 17.96 4.85
N GLU A 375 19.53 16.82 4.65
CA GLU A 375 19.56 16.05 3.41
C GLU A 375 18.84 16.81 2.29
N ILE A 376 17.66 17.34 2.56
CA ILE A 376 16.90 18.17 1.60
C ILE A 376 17.70 19.42 1.25
N GLY A 377 18.28 20.10 2.25
CA GLY A 377 19.13 21.27 2.00
C GLY A 377 20.32 21.00 1.09
N LYS A 378 20.94 19.80 1.18
CA LYS A 378 22.00 19.38 0.25
C LYS A 378 21.46 19.18 -1.17
N VAL A 379 20.29 18.56 -1.30
CA VAL A 379 19.62 18.37 -2.60
C VAL A 379 19.30 19.71 -3.24
N LEU A 380 18.71 20.66 -2.50
CA LEU A 380 18.41 21.99 -3.00
C LEU A 380 19.66 22.72 -3.48
N LYS A 381 20.75 22.67 -2.70
CA LYS A 381 22.05 23.23 -3.09
C LYS A 381 22.62 22.57 -4.33
N GLY A 382 22.45 21.24 -4.47
CA GLY A 382 22.87 20.49 -5.67
C GLY A 382 22.18 20.97 -6.94
N PHE A 383 20.94 21.47 -6.85
CA PHE A 383 20.24 22.14 -7.94
C PHE A 383 20.58 23.64 -8.11
N GLY A 384 21.56 24.15 -7.36
CA GLY A 384 21.92 25.56 -7.38
C GLY A 384 20.94 26.48 -6.66
N PHE A 385 20.05 25.92 -5.84
CA PHE A 385 19.06 26.68 -5.10
C PHE A 385 19.53 26.98 -3.68
N HIS A 386 19.56 28.27 -3.30
CA HIS A 386 20.08 28.72 -2.01
C HIS A 386 19.09 29.53 -1.17
N ASN A 387 17.90 29.83 -1.72
CA ASN A 387 16.88 30.63 -1.04
C ASN A 387 15.99 29.77 -0.15
N PHE A 388 16.57 29.14 0.89
CA PHE A 388 15.84 28.35 1.87
C PHE A 388 16.27 28.65 3.30
N TYR A 389 15.33 28.51 4.25
CA TYR A 389 15.48 28.90 5.65
C TYR A 389 14.77 27.88 6.54
N SER A 390 15.24 27.75 7.79
CA SER A 390 14.53 27.01 8.85
C SER A 390 13.71 28.00 9.67
N ILE A 391 12.50 27.59 10.05
CA ILE A 391 11.61 28.33 10.95
C ILE A 391 11.19 27.41 12.10
N ASP A 392 11.05 28.00 13.30
CA ASP A 392 10.67 27.24 14.50
C ASP A 392 9.16 26.96 14.55
N ASN A 393 8.36 27.86 13.99
CA ASN A 393 6.91 27.72 13.95
C ASN A 393 6.30 28.46 12.74
N VAL A 394 5.07 28.10 12.42
CA VAL A 394 4.34 28.62 11.25
C VAL A 394 3.99 30.12 11.35
N THR A 395 4.07 30.74 12.53
CA THR A 395 3.80 32.18 12.68
C THR A 395 4.87 33.01 11.99
N GLU A 396 6.07 32.47 11.81
CA GLU A 396 7.17 33.13 11.11
C GLU A 396 6.96 33.27 9.59
N LEU A 397 5.98 32.56 9.03
CA LEU A 397 5.58 32.71 7.62
C LEU A 397 5.28 34.17 7.25
N GLU A 398 4.80 34.98 8.19
CA GLU A 398 4.52 36.38 7.94
C GLU A 398 5.75 37.20 7.53
N LYS A 399 6.94 36.83 8.04
CA LYS A 399 8.22 37.47 7.67
C LYS A 399 8.52 37.32 6.16
N PHE A 400 8.02 36.27 5.54
CA PHE A 400 8.26 35.93 4.13
C PHE A 400 7.18 36.45 3.18
N ARG A 401 6.15 37.15 3.71
CA ARG A 401 5.00 37.65 2.92
C ARG A 401 5.41 38.55 1.76
N LYS A 402 6.53 39.24 1.88
CA LYS A 402 7.04 40.19 0.87
C LYS A 402 8.12 39.59 -0.04
N ASN A 403 8.53 38.33 0.17
CA ASN A 403 9.55 37.68 -0.62
C ASN A 403 9.11 37.56 -2.09
N LYS A 404 10.05 37.84 -2.98
CA LYS A 404 9.90 37.65 -4.42
C LYS A 404 10.66 36.38 -4.83
N GLY A 405 10.08 35.61 -5.74
CA GLY A 405 10.67 34.37 -6.20
C GLY A 405 10.22 33.14 -5.38
N LEU A 406 10.81 31.98 -5.72
CA LEU A 406 10.62 30.76 -4.96
C LEU A 406 11.42 30.85 -3.66
N THR A 407 10.78 30.52 -2.55
CA THR A 407 11.42 30.44 -1.23
C THR A 407 11.02 29.13 -0.58
N VAL A 408 11.98 28.37 -0.05
CA VAL A 408 11.72 27.13 0.67
C VAL A 408 11.90 27.36 2.17
N LEU A 409 10.96 26.89 2.96
CA LEU A 409 11.03 26.94 4.41
C LEU A 409 10.96 25.53 4.97
N PHE A 410 11.80 25.23 5.94
CA PHE A 410 11.74 24.03 6.77
C PHE A 410 11.07 24.35 8.10
N CYS A 411 10.09 23.55 8.51
CA CYS A 411 9.45 23.68 9.81
C CYS A 411 9.39 22.32 10.50
N LYS A 412 9.69 22.28 11.79
CA LYS A 412 9.54 21.08 12.62
C LYS A 412 8.11 20.96 13.10
N GLY A 413 7.55 19.75 13.11
CA GLY A 413 6.23 19.44 13.64
C GLY A 413 5.28 18.84 12.62
N ILE A 414 4.12 18.44 13.10
CA ILE A 414 2.98 17.96 12.31
C ILE A 414 1.94 19.10 12.33
N ILE A 415 1.46 19.52 11.16
CA ILE A 415 0.32 20.45 11.07
C ILE A 415 -0.97 19.63 10.99
#